data_d82969b707457aa0b70e6e4c637251bd
#
_entry.id   d82969b707457aa0b70e6e4c637251bd
#
_cell.length_a   1.000
_cell.length_b   1.000
_cell.length_c   1.000
_cell.angle_alpha   90.00
_cell.angle_beta   90.00
_cell.angle_gamma   90.00
#
_symmetry.space_group_name_H-M   'P 1'
#
loop_
_entity.id
_entity.type
_entity.pdbx_description
1 polymer ?
#
loop_
_entity_poly.entity_id
_entity_poly.type
_entity_poly.pdbx_seq_one_letter_code
_entity_poly.pdbx_strand_id
1 'polypeptide(L)'
;TKEQSMAAGDKFRAADVDLVILQLLTYATSYNMLPAVRDLDVPVVLVNVQKKKAPDYANTDTPTWLGELYACGAVGEMVADLERAGKRHAVITGVVEGGDPGVQAEIEDWCRAAQVRRRFRDTNLAQIGRPYPGMMDLYIDETNLYNRMWLYTKQFDWEKMWAIADNITDEEAIRAKAQD
;
A
#
# COMPACT_ATOMS: atom_id res chain seq x y z
N THR A 1 -24.42 7.93 -0.41
CA THR A 1 -25.13 7.44 0.80
C THR A 1 -24.33 6.31 1.44
N LYS A 2 -24.66 6.00 2.70
CA LYS A 2 -24.10 4.87 3.44
C LYS A 2 -24.24 3.55 2.67
N GLU A 3 -25.40 3.31 2.08
CA GLU A 3 -25.71 2.08 1.34
C GLU A 3 -24.79 1.93 0.11
N GLN A 4 -24.55 3.02 -0.62
CA GLN A 4 -23.62 3.04 -1.75
C GLN A 4 -22.19 2.79 -1.30
N SER A 5 -21.78 3.33 -0.16
CA SER A 5 -20.47 3.11 0.43
C SER A 5 -20.28 1.66 0.86
N MET A 6 -21.28 1.05 1.51
CA MET A 6 -21.27 -0.37 1.83
C MET A 6 -21.15 -1.24 0.57
N ALA A 7 -21.94 -0.95 -0.47
CA ALA A 7 -21.87 -1.67 -1.74
C ALA A 7 -20.50 -1.51 -2.44
N ALA A 8 -19.84 -0.36 -2.29
CA ALA A 8 -18.46 -0.19 -2.76
C ALA A 8 -17.48 -1.08 -1.97
N GLY A 9 -17.61 -1.14 -0.64
CA GLY A 9 -16.81 -2.02 0.21
C GLY A 9 -16.97 -3.50 -0.16
N ASP A 10 -18.19 -3.93 -0.46
CA ASP A 10 -18.45 -5.30 -0.92
C ASP A 10 -17.74 -5.61 -2.26
N LYS A 11 -17.74 -4.64 -3.19
CA LYS A 11 -17.01 -4.77 -4.46
C LYS A 11 -15.50 -4.86 -4.24
N PHE A 12 -14.93 -4.02 -3.36
CA PHE A 12 -13.51 -4.06 -3.04
C PHE A 12 -13.11 -5.40 -2.42
N ARG A 13 -13.94 -5.93 -1.52
CA ARG A 13 -13.72 -7.25 -0.90
C ARG A 13 -13.79 -8.37 -1.95
N ALA A 14 -14.80 -8.35 -2.81
CA ALA A 14 -14.97 -9.35 -3.87
C ALA A 14 -13.81 -9.31 -4.88
N ALA A 15 -13.25 -8.13 -5.15
CA ALA A 15 -12.10 -7.96 -6.02
C ALA A 15 -10.75 -8.25 -5.34
N ASP A 16 -10.75 -8.55 -4.03
CA ASP A 16 -9.53 -8.80 -3.23
C ASP A 16 -8.46 -7.71 -3.47
N VAL A 17 -8.85 -6.44 -3.31
CA VAL A 17 -7.96 -5.30 -3.54
C VAL A 17 -6.85 -5.25 -2.49
N ASP A 18 -5.68 -4.74 -2.86
CA ASP A 18 -4.52 -4.61 -1.97
C ASP A 18 -4.35 -3.21 -1.37
N LEU A 19 -5.04 -2.23 -1.95
CA LEU A 19 -4.98 -0.83 -1.59
C LEU A 19 -6.29 -0.17 -1.98
N VAL A 20 -6.76 0.77 -1.17
CA VAL A 20 -7.85 1.67 -1.55
C VAL A 20 -7.33 3.10 -1.61
N ILE A 21 -7.51 3.75 -2.75
CA ILE A 21 -7.26 5.17 -2.91
C ILE A 21 -8.60 5.89 -2.79
N LEU A 22 -8.67 6.80 -1.82
CA LEU A 22 -9.85 7.59 -1.54
C LEU A 22 -9.60 9.05 -1.88
N GLN A 23 -10.33 9.58 -2.84
CA GLN A 23 -10.27 10.98 -3.21
C GLN A 23 -11.59 11.67 -2.91
N LEU A 24 -11.53 12.77 -2.20
CA LEU A 24 -12.69 13.61 -1.91
C LEU A 24 -12.81 14.68 -3.01
N LEU A 25 -13.78 14.54 -3.89
CA LEU A 25 -14.04 15.50 -4.97
C LEU A 25 -15.03 16.59 -4.55
N THR A 26 -15.73 16.38 -3.45
CA THR A 26 -16.65 17.31 -2.80
C THR A 26 -16.83 16.90 -1.35
N TYR A 27 -17.37 17.80 -0.53
CA TYR A 27 -17.65 17.46 0.86
C TYR A 27 -18.62 16.27 0.95
N ALA A 28 -18.21 15.28 1.72
CA ALA A 28 -19.06 14.17 2.14
C ALA A 28 -18.72 13.83 3.59
N THR A 29 -19.73 13.56 4.38
CA THR A 29 -19.51 13.15 5.78
C THR A 29 -18.84 11.78 5.83
N SER A 30 -17.97 11.57 6.81
CA SER A 30 -17.27 10.31 7.04
C SER A 30 -18.21 9.11 7.23
N TYR A 31 -19.39 9.34 7.79
CA TYR A 31 -20.45 8.35 7.89
C TYR A 31 -20.83 7.72 6.53
N ASN A 32 -20.72 8.49 5.45
CA ASN A 32 -21.00 8.02 4.09
C ASN A 32 -19.78 7.44 3.38
N MET A 33 -18.57 7.54 3.96
CA MET A 33 -17.31 7.09 3.34
C MET A 33 -16.68 5.90 4.07
N LEU A 34 -16.65 5.95 5.39
CA LEU A 34 -16.03 4.91 6.22
C LEU A 34 -16.54 3.49 5.93
N PRO A 35 -17.84 3.25 5.66
CA PRO A 35 -18.33 1.91 5.36
C PRO A 35 -17.67 1.23 4.15
N ALA A 36 -17.14 2.01 3.19
CA ALA A 36 -16.46 1.45 2.02
C ALA A 36 -15.14 0.74 2.38
N VAL A 37 -14.50 1.16 3.47
CA VAL A 37 -13.17 0.66 3.87
C VAL A 37 -13.16 -0.02 5.23
N ARG A 38 -14.24 0.09 5.99
CA ARG A 38 -14.33 -0.38 7.38
C ARG A 38 -13.89 -1.84 7.56
N ASP A 39 -14.37 -2.72 6.69
CA ASP A 39 -14.21 -4.17 6.82
C ASP A 39 -13.06 -4.72 5.95
N LEU A 40 -12.22 -3.84 5.41
CA LEU A 40 -11.04 -4.22 4.62
C LEU A 40 -9.77 -4.16 5.48
N ASP A 41 -8.90 -5.15 5.34
CA ASP A 41 -7.56 -5.16 5.96
C ASP A 41 -6.48 -4.74 4.96
N VAL A 42 -6.70 -3.61 4.30
CA VAL A 42 -5.75 -3.00 3.37
C VAL A 42 -5.50 -1.55 3.74
N PRO A 43 -4.35 -0.96 3.34
CA PRO A 43 -4.12 0.46 3.56
C PRO A 43 -5.11 1.30 2.76
N VAL A 44 -5.46 2.45 3.34
CA VAL A 44 -6.29 3.47 2.69
C VAL A 44 -5.43 4.71 2.47
N VAL A 45 -5.29 5.14 1.23
CA VAL A 45 -4.56 6.35 0.88
C VAL A 45 -5.57 7.44 0.52
N LEU A 46 -5.60 8.50 1.32
CA LEU A 46 -6.42 9.67 1.05
C LEU A 46 -5.65 10.62 0.14
N VAL A 47 -6.20 10.93 -1.02
CA VAL A 47 -5.63 11.90 -1.95
C VAL A 47 -6.29 13.25 -1.71
N ASN A 48 -5.57 14.13 -1.00
CA ASN A 48 -5.96 15.49 -0.66
C ASN A 48 -5.39 16.46 -1.69
N VAL A 49 -6.04 16.61 -2.81
CA VAL A 49 -5.61 17.54 -3.86
C VAL A 49 -6.49 18.79 -3.85
N GLN A 50 -5.84 19.93 -3.71
CA GLN A 50 -6.47 21.24 -3.77
C GLN A 50 -6.54 21.73 -5.21
N LYS A 51 -7.56 22.53 -5.54
CA LYS A 51 -7.67 23.10 -6.88
C LYS A 51 -6.53 24.08 -7.16
N LYS A 52 -6.19 24.92 -6.18
CA LYS A 52 -5.17 25.96 -6.27
C LYS A 52 -4.08 25.74 -5.21
N LYS A 53 -2.88 26.17 -5.52
CA LYS A 53 -1.73 26.10 -4.62
C LYS A 53 -1.89 26.96 -3.35
N ALA A 54 -2.52 28.09 -3.49
CA ALA A 54 -2.82 29.00 -2.38
C ALA A 54 -4.13 29.74 -2.62
N PRO A 55 -4.93 29.99 -1.56
CA PRO A 55 -6.09 30.83 -1.66
C PRO A 55 -5.69 32.30 -1.88
N ASP A 56 -6.43 33.00 -2.71
CA ASP A 56 -6.38 34.44 -2.82
C ASP A 56 -7.38 35.04 -1.84
N TYR A 57 -6.93 35.29 -0.61
CA TYR A 57 -7.81 35.78 0.46
C TYR A 57 -8.45 37.12 0.16
N ALA A 58 -7.84 37.95 -0.68
CA ALA A 58 -8.39 39.27 -1.03
C ALA A 58 -9.60 39.16 -1.96
N ASN A 59 -9.64 38.11 -2.78
CA ASN A 59 -10.68 37.89 -3.80
C ASN A 59 -11.48 36.59 -3.58
N THR A 60 -11.32 35.93 -2.43
CA THR A 60 -12.05 34.68 -2.11
C THR A 60 -13.29 35.01 -1.30
N ASP A 61 -14.45 34.87 -1.90
CA ASP A 61 -15.72 34.89 -1.20
C ASP A 61 -16.12 33.50 -0.67
N THR A 62 -17.20 33.41 0.09
CA THR A 62 -17.67 32.14 0.67
C THR A 62 -18.00 31.07 -0.38
N PRO A 63 -18.71 31.37 -1.48
CA PRO A 63 -18.94 30.39 -2.54
C PRO A 63 -17.67 29.84 -3.17
N THR A 64 -16.71 30.72 -3.46
CA THR A 64 -15.39 30.36 -4.01
C THR A 64 -14.63 29.47 -3.04
N TRP A 65 -14.61 29.85 -1.75
CA TRP A 65 -13.95 29.06 -0.72
C TRP A 65 -14.56 27.65 -0.60
N LEU A 66 -15.89 27.57 -0.56
CA LEU A 66 -16.59 26.28 -0.48
C LEU A 66 -16.36 25.42 -1.72
N GLY A 67 -16.36 25.99 -2.92
CA GLY A 67 -16.23 25.26 -4.17
C GLY A 67 -14.80 24.89 -4.56
N GLU A 68 -13.82 25.69 -4.16
CA GLU A 68 -12.44 25.52 -4.62
C GLU A 68 -11.47 25.01 -3.55
N LEU A 69 -11.73 25.32 -2.29
CA LEU A 69 -10.79 25.04 -1.20
C LEU A 69 -11.37 24.05 -0.18
N TYR A 70 -12.64 24.15 0.13
CA TYR A 70 -13.26 23.31 1.15
C TYR A 70 -13.71 21.93 0.63
N ALA A 71 -13.73 21.71 -0.68
CA ALA A 71 -14.10 20.41 -1.26
C ALA A 71 -13.27 19.25 -0.66
N CYS A 72 -12.01 19.53 -0.31
CA CYS A 72 -11.13 18.59 0.37
C CYS A 72 -11.14 18.73 1.90
N GLY A 73 -11.97 19.61 2.47
CA GLY A 73 -11.99 19.90 3.91
C GLY A 73 -12.40 18.71 4.78
N ALA A 74 -13.10 17.73 4.22
CA ALA A 74 -13.44 16.49 4.92
C ALA A 74 -12.27 15.51 5.10
N VAL A 75 -11.09 15.79 4.56
CA VAL A 75 -9.91 14.93 4.73
C VAL A 75 -9.54 14.79 6.20
N GLY A 76 -9.51 15.88 6.97
CA GLY A 76 -9.23 15.85 8.40
C GLY A 76 -10.26 15.04 9.19
N GLU A 77 -11.55 15.15 8.84
CA GLU A 77 -12.62 14.33 9.41
C GLU A 77 -12.39 12.84 9.12
N MET A 78 -12.09 12.50 7.87
CA MET A 78 -11.88 11.11 7.46
C MET A 78 -10.62 10.50 8.09
N VAL A 79 -9.53 11.27 8.20
CA VAL A 79 -8.30 10.85 8.90
C VAL A 79 -8.62 10.49 10.35
N ALA A 80 -9.31 11.37 11.07
CA ALA A 80 -9.67 11.14 12.46
C ALA A 80 -10.53 9.87 12.65
N ASP A 81 -11.43 9.59 11.71
CA ASP A 81 -12.27 8.40 11.77
C ASP A 81 -11.51 7.13 11.40
N LEU A 82 -10.60 7.18 10.43
CA LEU A 82 -9.72 6.06 10.09
C LEU A 82 -8.80 5.71 11.27
N GLU A 83 -8.24 6.70 11.95
CA GLU A 83 -7.43 6.50 13.16
C GLU A 83 -8.24 5.82 14.27
N ARG A 84 -9.42 6.35 14.59
CA ARG A 84 -10.31 5.77 15.61
C ARG A 84 -10.78 4.37 15.26
N ALA A 85 -10.95 4.08 13.96
CA ALA A 85 -11.28 2.75 13.46
C ALA A 85 -10.08 1.80 13.40
N GLY A 86 -8.87 2.23 13.76
CA GLY A 86 -7.63 1.45 13.69
C GLY A 86 -7.21 1.10 12.26
N LYS A 87 -7.61 1.90 11.27
CA LYS A 87 -7.27 1.66 9.88
C LYS A 87 -5.90 2.23 9.52
N ARG A 88 -5.07 1.42 8.86
CA ARG A 88 -3.82 1.90 8.28
C ARG A 88 -4.14 2.86 7.16
N HIS A 89 -3.65 4.07 7.26
CA HIS A 89 -3.90 5.10 6.26
C HIS A 89 -2.70 6.01 6.06
N ALA A 90 -2.71 6.73 4.94
CA ALA A 90 -1.80 7.82 4.63
C ALA A 90 -2.55 8.93 3.90
N VAL A 91 -1.97 10.11 3.86
CA VAL A 91 -2.51 11.27 3.15
C VAL A 91 -1.47 11.77 2.16
N ILE A 92 -1.85 11.84 0.89
CA ILE A 92 -1.06 12.48 -0.16
C ILE A 92 -1.67 13.86 -0.41
N THR A 93 -0.87 14.90 -0.27
CA THR A 93 -1.35 16.28 -0.45
C THR A 93 -0.70 16.92 -1.67
N GLY A 94 -1.50 17.60 -2.48
CA GLY A 94 -1.00 18.27 -3.67
C GLY A 94 -2.01 19.21 -4.33
N VAL A 95 -1.73 19.61 -5.56
CA VAL A 95 -2.48 20.60 -6.31
C VAL A 95 -2.92 20.04 -7.65
N VAL A 96 -4.15 20.34 -8.05
CA VAL A 96 -4.67 19.93 -9.37
C VAL A 96 -4.19 20.88 -10.47
N GLU A 97 -4.19 22.17 -10.20
CA GLU A 97 -3.82 23.19 -11.18
C GLU A 97 -2.35 23.10 -11.60
N GLY A 98 -2.13 22.92 -12.91
CA GLY A 98 -0.79 22.74 -13.48
C GLY A 98 -0.25 21.31 -13.39
N GLY A 99 -0.98 20.40 -12.76
CA GLY A 99 -0.53 19.06 -12.47
C GLY A 99 0.45 19.02 -11.27
N ASP A 100 0.55 17.88 -10.62
CA ASP A 100 1.48 17.66 -9.51
C ASP A 100 2.17 16.30 -9.66
N PRO A 101 3.38 16.29 -10.24
CA PRO A 101 4.13 15.06 -10.44
C PRO A 101 4.50 14.37 -9.11
N GLY A 102 4.57 15.12 -8.00
CA GLY A 102 4.81 14.55 -6.68
C GLY A 102 3.65 13.67 -6.23
N VAL A 103 2.41 14.14 -6.40
CA VAL A 103 1.21 13.35 -6.09
C VAL A 103 1.18 12.05 -6.90
N GLN A 104 1.48 12.13 -8.20
CA GLN A 104 1.49 10.96 -9.06
C GLN A 104 2.56 9.95 -8.61
N ALA A 105 3.76 10.42 -8.30
CA ALA A 105 4.87 9.58 -7.84
C ALA A 105 4.51 8.87 -6.52
N GLU A 106 3.93 9.60 -5.55
CA GLU A 106 3.52 8.97 -4.28
C GLU A 106 2.41 7.94 -4.47
N ILE A 107 1.43 8.18 -5.35
CA ILE A 107 0.40 7.19 -5.70
C ILE A 107 1.04 5.93 -6.29
N GLU A 108 1.99 6.09 -7.22
CA GLU A 108 2.70 4.96 -7.82
C GLU A 108 3.51 4.17 -6.79
N ASP A 109 4.17 4.83 -5.85
CA ASP A 109 4.92 4.17 -4.78
C ASP A 109 4.01 3.36 -3.85
N TRP A 110 2.84 3.88 -3.50
CA TRP A 110 1.83 3.13 -2.76
C TRP A 110 1.33 1.91 -3.54
N CYS A 111 1.09 2.05 -4.84
CA CYS A 111 0.70 0.93 -5.70
C CYS A 111 1.79 -0.14 -5.77
N ARG A 112 3.07 0.26 -5.90
CA ARG A 112 4.22 -0.66 -5.87
C ARG A 112 4.34 -1.38 -4.54
N ALA A 113 4.19 -0.66 -3.42
CA ALA A 113 4.21 -1.26 -2.09
C ALA A 113 3.08 -2.29 -1.90
N ALA A 114 1.88 -1.99 -2.37
CA ALA A 114 0.76 -2.92 -2.35
C ALA A 114 1.03 -4.17 -3.20
N GLN A 115 1.62 -4.02 -4.39
CA GLN A 115 2.04 -5.15 -5.23
C GLN A 115 3.10 -6.03 -4.54
N VAL A 116 4.07 -5.43 -3.86
CA VAL A 116 5.08 -6.18 -3.10
C VAL A 116 4.41 -7.00 -2.00
N ARG A 117 3.51 -6.39 -1.23
CA ARG A 117 2.74 -7.09 -0.19
C ARG A 117 1.95 -8.26 -0.76
N ARG A 118 1.33 -8.10 -1.93
CA ARG A 118 0.61 -9.19 -2.62
C ARG A 118 1.55 -10.32 -3.01
N ARG A 119 2.69 -10.00 -3.62
CA ARG A 119 3.66 -11.01 -4.05
C ARG A 119 4.23 -11.82 -2.89
N PHE A 120 4.34 -11.24 -1.70
CA PHE A 120 4.82 -11.97 -0.52
C PHE A 120 3.90 -13.12 -0.12
N ARG A 121 2.61 -13.07 -0.42
CA ARG A 121 1.67 -14.17 -0.15
C ARG A 121 2.04 -15.46 -0.88
N ASP A 122 2.65 -15.32 -2.07
CA ASP A 122 3.02 -16.45 -2.94
C ASP A 122 4.54 -16.68 -2.99
N THR A 123 5.30 -15.93 -2.16
CA THR A 123 6.76 -15.98 -2.16
C THR A 123 7.26 -16.83 -0.99
N ASN A 124 8.24 -17.69 -1.27
CA ASN A 124 9.01 -18.36 -0.22
C ASN A 124 10.41 -17.74 -0.15
N LEU A 125 10.90 -17.53 1.07
CA LEU A 125 12.25 -17.10 1.32
C LEU A 125 13.17 -18.32 1.40
N ALA A 126 14.15 -18.44 0.51
CA ALA A 126 15.16 -19.49 0.61
C ALA A 126 16.26 -19.06 1.58
N GLN A 127 16.44 -19.78 2.67
CA GLN A 127 17.57 -19.61 3.58
C GLN A 127 18.58 -20.73 3.30
N ILE A 128 19.77 -20.37 2.83
CA ILE A 128 20.86 -21.31 2.56
C ILE A 128 21.81 -21.30 3.75
N GLY A 129 22.01 -22.47 4.37
CA GLY A 129 22.79 -22.62 5.59
C GLY A 129 22.02 -22.18 6.84
N ARG A 130 22.76 -22.00 7.93
CA ARG A 130 22.21 -21.63 9.23
C ARG A 130 22.86 -20.35 9.77
N PRO A 131 22.17 -19.57 10.60
CA PRO A 131 22.77 -18.47 11.34
C PRO A 131 23.98 -18.97 12.15
N TYR A 132 24.96 -18.11 12.32
CA TYR A 132 26.15 -18.45 13.12
C TYR A 132 25.73 -18.72 14.58
N PRO A 133 26.13 -19.87 15.15
CA PRO A 133 25.74 -20.22 16.51
C PRO A 133 26.15 -19.17 17.55
N GLY A 134 25.19 -18.74 18.37
CA GLY A 134 25.43 -17.76 19.42
C GLY A 134 25.27 -16.29 19.03
N MET A 135 25.12 -15.97 17.74
CA MET A 135 24.77 -14.62 17.30
C MET A 135 23.24 -14.49 17.26
N MET A 136 22.65 -14.13 18.39
CA MET A 136 21.18 -14.13 18.58
C MET A 136 20.47 -13.08 17.72
N ASP A 137 21.15 -12.04 17.30
CA ASP A 137 20.69 -11.01 16.39
C ASP A 137 20.43 -11.52 14.95
N LEU A 138 21.02 -12.66 14.61
CA LEU A 138 20.80 -13.30 13.29
C LEU A 138 19.61 -14.28 13.27
N TYR A 139 18.98 -14.54 14.41
CA TYR A 139 17.83 -15.44 14.47
C TYR A 139 16.56 -14.70 14.11
N ILE A 140 15.74 -15.33 13.29
CA ILE A 140 14.45 -14.79 12.83
C ILE A 140 13.33 -15.57 13.51
N ASP A 141 12.32 -14.87 14.00
CA ASP A 141 11.05 -15.45 14.37
C ASP A 141 10.23 -15.71 13.08
N GLU A 142 10.30 -16.93 12.59
CA GLU A 142 9.63 -17.36 11.35
C GLU A 142 8.11 -17.25 11.46
N THR A 143 7.54 -17.47 12.65
CA THR A 143 6.10 -17.33 12.88
C THR A 143 5.67 -15.87 12.76
N ASN A 144 6.46 -14.95 13.33
CA ASN A 144 6.20 -13.52 13.22
C ASN A 144 6.38 -13.01 11.78
N LEU A 145 7.41 -13.52 11.09
CA LEU A 145 7.64 -13.20 9.67
C LEU A 145 6.44 -13.63 8.81
N TYR A 146 5.98 -14.86 8.99
CA TYR A 146 4.83 -15.38 8.28
C TYR A 146 3.55 -14.59 8.61
N ASN A 147 3.30 -14.32 9.89
CA ASN A 147 2.09 -13.60 10.33
C ASN A 147 2.04 -12.15 9.80
N ARG A 148 3.20 -11.47 9.70
CA ARG A 148 3.25 -10.07 9.26
C ARG A 148 3.36 -9.91 7.74
N MET A 149 4.09 -10.81 7.09
CA MET A 149 4.48 -10.65 5.68
C MET A 149 4.07 -11.81 4.78
N TRP A 150 3.46 -12.87 5.35
CA TRP A 150 3.10 -14.12 4.63
C TRP A 150 4.31 -14.85 4.03
N LEU A 151 5.52 -14.49 4.42
CA LEU A 151 6.73 -15.13 3.93
C LEU A 151 6.98 -16.43 4.67
N TYR A 152 7.01 -17.52 3.92
CA TYR A 152 7.41 -18.83 4.42
C TYR A 152 8.90 -19.06 4.14
N THR A 153 9.68 -19.38 5.18
CA THR A 153 11.12 -19.65 5.06
C THR A 153 11.35 -21.12 4.74
N LYS A 154 11.99 -21.40 3.61
CA LYS A 154 12.48 -22.75 3.24
C LYS A 154 13.97 -22.83 3.53
N GLN A 155 14.36 -23.74 4.42
CA GLN A 155 15.76 -23.95 4.75
C GLN A 155 16.38 -24.99 3.81
N PHE A 156 17.57 -24.67 3.33
CA PHE A 156 18.41 -25.53 2.49
C PHE A 156 19.78 -25.71 3.13
N ASP A 157 20.18 -26.97 3.32
CA ASP A 157 21.53 -27.29 3.75
C ASP A 157 22.51 -27.18 2.57
N TRP A 158 23.76 -26.82 2.84
CA TRP A 158 24.80 -26.66 1.83
C TRP A 158 25.02 -27.94 1.00
N GLU A 159 24.99 -29.11 1.63
CA GLU A 159 25.15 -30.41 0.96
C GLU A 159 24.08 -30.62 -0.12
N LYS A 160 22.84 -30.25 0.19
CA LYS A 160 21.74 -30.33 -0.77
C LYS A 160 21.92 -29.33 -1.92
N MET A 161 22.44 -28.15 -1.64
CA MET A 161 22.71 -27.15 -2.67
C MET A 161 23.82 -27.59 -3.60
N TRP A 162 24.91 -28.14 -3.05
CA TRP A 162 26.00 -28.71 -3.86
C TRP A 162 25.55 -29.89 -4.71
N ALA A 163 24.73 -30.80 -4.17
CA ALA A 163 24.17 -31.91 -4.94
C ALA A 163 23.29 -31.44 -6.11
N ILE A 164 22.57 -30.33 -5.95
CA ILE A 164 21.81 -29.71 -7.05
C ILE A 164 22.76 -29.10 -8.08
N ALA A 165 23.77 -28.34 -7.65
CA ALA A 165 24.75 -27.69 -8.52
C ALA A 165 25.52 -28.71 -9.36
N ASP A 166 25.95 -29.81 -8.77
CA ASP A 166 26.71 -30.88 -9.45
C ASP A 166 25.87 -31.60 -10.55
N ASN A 167 24.55 -31.54 -10.44
CA ASN A 167 23.63 -32.11 -11.43
C ASN A 167 23.24 -31.14 -12.55
N ILE A 168 23.68 -29.87 -12.50
CA ILE A 168 23.45 -28.90 -13.58
C ILE A 168 24.51 -29.11 -14.66
N THR A 169 24.13 -29.75 -15.76
CA THR A 169 25.04 -30.11 -16.86
C THR A 169 24.85 -29.26 -18.11
N ASP A 170 23.83 -28.42 -18.15
CA ASP A 170 23.54 -27.57 -19.29
C ASP A 170 24.34 -26.24 -19.21
N GLU A 171 25.54 -26.26 -19.78
CA GLU A 171 26.43 -25.10 -19.79
C GLU A 171 25.86 -23.88 -20.54
N GLU A 172 25.00 -24.12 -21.53
CA GLU A 172 24.38 -23.05 -22.33
C GLU A 172 23.33 -22.32 -21.51
N ALA A 173 22.51 -23.04 -20.77
CA ALA A 173 21.54 -22.47 -19.82
C ALA A 173 22.23 -21.71 -18.66
N ILE A 174 23.35 -22.21 -18.15
CA ILE A 174 24.16 -21.55 -17.12
C ILE A 174 24.69 -20.20 -17.66
N ARG A 175 25.26 -20.19 -18.86
CA ARG A 175 25.79 -18.96 -19.49
C ARG A 175 24.70 -17.94 -19.78
N ALA A 176 23.54 -18.37 -20.27
CA ALA A 176 22.43 -17.48 -20.53
C ALA A 176 21.93 -16.77 -19.26
N LYS A 177 21.86 -17.50 -18.15
CA LYS A 177 21.47 -16.96 -16.83
C LYS A 177 22.50 -16.05 -16.17
N ALA A 178 23.79 -16.19 -16.53
CA ALA A 178 24.85 -15.33 -16.00
C ALA A 178 24.95 -13.98 -16.75
N GLN A 179 24.22 -13.81 -17.85
CA GLN A 179 24.18 -12.57 -18.66
C GLN A 179 22.97 -11.69 -18.37
N ASP A 180 21.95 -12.20 -17.66
CA ASP A 180 20.79 -11.50 -17.13
C ASP A 180 21.05 -10.87 -15.74
#